data_bdbdfa224d967771a39d0f7e3cd4aef5
#
_entry.id   bdbdfa224d967771a39d0f7e3cd4aef5
#
_cell.length_a   1.000
_cell.length_b   1.000
_cell.length_c   1.000
_cell.angle_alpha   90.00
_cell.angle_beta   90.00
_cell.angle_gamma   90.00
#
_symmetry.space_group_name_H-M   'P 1'
#
loop_
_entity.id
_entity.type
_entity.pdbx_description
1 polymer ?
#
loop_
_entity_poly.entity_id
_entity_poly.type
_entity_poly.pdbx_seq_one_letter_code
_entity_poly.pdbx_strand_id
1 'polypeptide(L)' 'MKDRVSIDLKDGVADVRLIRADKMNALDPAMFEGIIEAGAKLATLPGLRCVVLSGEGKAFCAGLDMGSFAAMKAE' A
#
# COMPACT_ATOMS: atom_id res chain seq x y z
N MET A 1 1.20 8.31 -0.03
CA MET A 1 0.63 7.23 -0.87
C MET A 1 1.32 7.12 -2.22
N LYS A 2 1.65 8.21 -2.78
CA LYS A 2 2.17 8.38 -4.13
C LYS A 2 3.30 7.42 -4.54
N ASP A 3 4.24 7.18 -3.65
CA ASP A 3 5.42 6.36 -3.95
C ASP A 3 5.31 4.94 -3.42
N ARG A 4 4.21 4.59 -2.80
CA ARG A 4 4.05 3.28 -2.14
C ARG A 4 2.80 2.55 -2.54
N VAL A 5 1.70 3.29 -2.78
CA VAL A 5 0.40 2.70 -3.04
C VAL A 5 -0.28 3.47 -4.16
N SER A 6 -0.91 2.75 -5.08
CA SER A 6 -1.72 3.36 -6.13
C SER A 6 -3.15 2.88 -6.02
N ILE A 7 -4.09 3.72 -6.43
CA ILE A 7 -5.51 3.38 -6.49
C ILE A 7 -6.02 3.69 -7.89
N ASP A 8 -6.65 2.71 -8.50
CA ASP A 8 -7.28 2.87 -9.81
C ASP A 8 -8.73 2.41 -9.68
N LEU A 9 -9.67 3.34 -9.82
CA LEU A 9 -11.08 3.07 -9.65
C LEU A 9 -11.76 2.94 -11.02
N LYS A 10 -12.45 1.83 -11.21
CA LYS A 10 -13.18 1.59 -12.45
C LYS A 10 -14.43 0.76 -12.15
N ASP A 11 -15.59 1.28 -12.54
CA ASP A 11 -16.87 0.57 -12.42
C ASP A 11 -17.17 0.09 -10.99
N GLY A 12 -16.81 0.89 -10.00
CA GLY A 12 -17.05 0.58 -8.60
C GLY A 12 -16.03 -0.38 -8.01
N VAL A 13 -15.00 -0.77 -8.78
CA VAL A 13 -13.93 -1.63 -8.29
C VAL A 13 -12.65 -0.80 -8.15
N ALA A 14 -12.09 -0.78 -6.95
CA ALA A 14 -10.81 -0.11 -6.70
C ALA A 14 -9.68 -1.13 -6.77
N ASP A 15 -8.78 -0.95 -7.72
CA ASP A 15 -7.56 -1.73 -7.82
C ASP A 15 -6.49 -1.00 -7.02
N VAL A 16 -6.20 -1.51 -5.83
CA VAL A 16 -5.21 -0.92 -4.92
C VAL A 16 -3.94 -1.74 -5.02
N ARG A 17 -2.85 -1.08 -5.35
CA ARG A 17 -1.59 -1.77 -5.62
C ARG A 17 -0.47 -1.23 -4.76
N LEU A 18 0.26 -2.14 -4.12
CA LEU A 18 1.52 -1.80 -3.47
C LEU A 18 2.58 -1.68 -4.55
N ILE A 19 3.26 -0.53 -4.64
CA ILE A 19 4.14 -0.22 -5.76
C ILE A 19 5.60 0.01 -5.36
N ARG A 20 6.09 -0.79 -4.44
CA ARG A 20 7.49 -0.77 -4.03
C ARG A 20 8.17 -2.08 -4.46
N ALA A 21 8.10 -2.39 -5.75
CA ALA A 21 8.57 -3.66 -6.31
C ALA A 21 10.06 -3.91 -6.09
N ASP A 22 10.87 -2.86 -6.08
CA ASP A 22 12.32 -2.96 -5.87
C ASP A 22 12.68 -3.49 -4.47
N LYS A 23 11.75 -3.41 -3.53
CA LYS A 23 11.90 -3.95 -2.17
C LYS A 23 10.83 -4.99 -1.86
N MET A 24 10.27 -5.60 -2.89
CA MET A 24 9.21 -6.60 -2.77
C MET A 24 8.06 -6.13 -1.87
N ASN A 25 7.72 -4.85 -1.98
CA ASN A 25 6.66 -4.19 -1.23
C ASN A 25 6.81 -4.28 0.28
N ALA A 26 8.06 -4.29 0.75
CA ALA A 26 8.34 -4.31 2.19
C ALA A 26 7.77 -3.08 2.88
N LEU A 27 7.31 -3.26 4.11
CA LEU A 27 6.63 -2.23 4.88
C LEU A 27 7.62 -1.33 5.60
N ASP A 28 7.83 -0.14 5.06
CA ASP A 28 8.57 0.94 5.72
C ASP A 28 7.55 2.00 6.20
N PRO A 29 7.99 3.04 6.92
CA PRO A 29 7.05 4.07 7.39
C PRO A 29 6.23 4.70 6.27
N ALA A 30 6.83 4.95 5.11
CA ALA A 30 6.12 5.53 3.98
C ALA A 30 5.05 4.58 3.44
N MET A 31 5.30 3.26 3.46
CA MET A 31 4.31 2.27 3.05
C MET A 31 3.13 2.24 4.03
N PHE A 32 3.41 2.27 5.34
CA PHE A 32 2.34 2.33 6.34
C PHE A 32 1.48 3.58 6.15
N GLU A 33 2.10 4.73 5.96
CA GLU A 33 1.38 5.97 5.70
C GLU A 33 0.54 5.87 4.43
N GLY A 34 1.11 5.29 3.38
CA GLY A 34 0.40 5.10 2.11
C GLY A 34 -0.82 4.22 2.26
N ILE A 35 -0.70 3.13 3.00
CA ILE A 35 -1.82 2.21 3.25
C ILE A 35 -2.92 2.90 4.05
N ILE A 36 -2.54 3.64 5.09
CA ILE A 36 -3.51 4.38 5.91
C ILE A 36 -4.24 5.42 5.07
N GLU A 37 -3.50 6.17 4.27
CA GLU A 37 -4.07 7.18 3.39
C GLU A 37 -5.01 6.57 2.36
N ALA A 38 -4.60 5.45 1.77
CA ALA A 38 -5.43 4.74 0.81
C ALA A 38 -6.73 4.25 1.45
N GLY A 39 -6.65 3.70 2.65
CA GLY A 39 -7.82 3.24 3.38
C GLY A 39 -8.79 4.37 3.68
N ALA A 40 -8.28 5.51 4.14
CA ALA A 40 -9.10 6.69 4.41
C ALA A 40 -9.80 7.19 3.14
N LYS A 41 -9.09 7.19 2.02
CA LYS A 41 -9.63 7.62 0.74
C LYS A 41 -10.73 6.68 0.25
N LEU A 42 -10.49 5.37 0.35
CA LEU A 42 -11.46 4.36 -0.06
C LEU A 42 -12.74 4.42 0.77
N ALA A 43 -12.62 4.73 2.06
CA ALA A 43 -13.76 4.79 2.97
C ALA A 43 -14.78 5.86 2.56
N THR A 44 -14.36 6.86 1.81
CA THR A 44 -15.22 7.98 1.40
C THR A 44 -15.52 8.01 -0.09
N LEU A 45 -15.08 7.01 -0.85
CA LEU A 45 -15.31 6.97 -2.29
C LEU A 45 -16.76 6.58 -2.59
N PRO A 46 -17.52 7.47 -3.26
CA PRO A 46 -18.89 7.12 -3.64
C PRO A 46 -18.91 6.05 -4.72
N GLY A 47 -19.83 5.13 -4.64
CA GLY A 47 -19.98 4.09 -5.65
C GLY A 47 -18.99 2.93 -5.53
N LEU A 48 -18.13 2.92 -4.53
CA LEU A 48 -17.20 1.84 -4.32
C LEU A 48 -17.92 0.57 -3.87
N ARG A 49 -17.68 -0.53 -4.57
CA ARG A 49 -18.35 -1.81 -4.32
C ARG A 49 -17.38 -2.91 -3.93
N CYS A 50 -16.14 -2.83 -4.39
CA CYS A 50 -15.15 -3.88 -4.18
C CYS A 50 -13.75 -3.29 -4.25
N VAL A 51 -12.84 -3.85 -3.45
CA VAL A 51 -11.42 -3.48 -3.46
C VAL A 51 -10.62 -4.72 -3.79
N VAL A 52 -9.74 -4.60 -4.79
CA VAL A 52 -8.78 -5.63 -5.12
C VAL A 52 -7.41 -5.13 -4.67
N LEU A 53 -6.80 -5.81 -3.73
CA LEU A 53 -5.49 -5.44 -3.21
C LEU A 53 -4.44 -6.36 -3.80
N SER A 54 -3.42 -5.80 -4.42
CA SER A 54 -2.35 -6.57 -5.04
C SER A 54 -1.01 -5.89 -4.83
N GLY A 55 0.06 -6.59 -5.16
CA GLY A 55 1.41 -6.06 -5.09
C GLY A 55 2.09 -6.14 -6.44
N GLU A 56 2.77 -5.08 -6.80
CA GLU A 56 3.54 -5.03 -8.03
C GLU A 56 4.83 -5.82 -7.89
N GLY A 57 5.25 -6.49 -8.96
CA GLY A 57 6.50 -7.23 -8.97
C GLY A 57 6.35 -8.67 -8.50
N LYS A 58 7.43 -9.23 -7.95
CA LYS A 58 7.51 -10.66 -7.63
C LYS A 58 6.72 -11.10 -6.41
N ALA A 59 6.43 -10.19 -5.50
CA ALA A 59 5.78 -10.52 -4.25
C ALA A 59 4.66 -9.53 -3.95
N PHE A 60 3.63 -10.01 -3.28
CA PHE A 60 2.59 -9.15 -2.76
C PHE A 60 3.19 -8.19 -1.72
N CYS A 61 3.84 -8.73 -0.70
CA CYS A 61 4.45 -7.95 0.36
C CYS A 61 5.47 -8.83 1.09
N ALA A 62 6.67 -8.32 1.30
CA ALA A 62 7.73 -9.08 1.97
C ALA A 62 7.69 -8.94 3.50
N GLY A 63 6.74 -8.18 4.03
CA GLY A 63 6.66 -7.92 5.46
C GLY A 63 7.39 -6.65 5.85
N LEU A 64 7.83 -6.56 7.11
CA LEU A 64 8.50 -5.35 7.59
C LEU A 64 9.83 -5.14 6.88
N ASP A 65 10.10 -3.87 6.55
CA ASP A 65 11.41 -3.48 6.05
C ASP A 65 12.38 -3.49 7.23
N MET A 66 13.35 -4.41 7.19
CA MET A 66 14.25 -4.63 8.32
C MET A 66 15.07 -3.39 8.67
N GLY A 67 15.48 -2.62 7.67
CA GLY A 67 16.20 -1.38 7.93
C GLY A 67 15.34 -0.36 8.67
N SER A 68 14.11 -0.18 8.23
CA SER A 68 13.16 0.73 8.87
C SER A 68 12.75 0.22 10.25
N PHE A 69 12.58 -1.09 10.38
CA PHE A 69 12.21 -1.71 11.66
C PHE A 69 13.31 -1.47 12.69
N ALA A 70 14.56 -1.63 12.31
CA ALA A 70 15.69 -1.38 13.21
C ALA A 70 15.70 0.09 13.68
N ALA A 71 15.40 1.02 12.78
CA ALA A 71 15.32 2.44 13.11
C ALA A 71 14.18 2.73 14.10
N MET A 72 13.02 2.12 13.87
CA MET A 72 11.87 2.28 14.76
C MET A 72 12.14 1.70 16.13
N LYS A 73 12.84 0.59 16.19
CA LYS A 73 13.16 -0.09 17.45
C LYS A 73 14.10 0.74 18.32
N ALA A 74 14.92 1.58 17.72
CA ALA A 74 15.87 2.42 18.44
C ALA A 74 15.16 3.50 19.28
N GLU A 75 13.92 3.73 19.05
CA GLU A 75 13.11 4.64 19.84
C GLU A 75 12.56 3.92 21.07
#